data_c191182a9640f941089e44f408bc86c9
#
_entry.id   c191182a9640f941089e44f408bc86c9
#
_cell.length_a   1.000
_cell.length_b   1.000
_cell.length_c   1.000
_cell.angle_alpha   90.00
_cell.angle_beta   90.00
_cell.angle_gamma   90.00
#
_symmetry.space_group_name_H-M   'P 1'
#
loop_
_entity.id
_entity.type
_entity.pdbx_description
1 polymer ?
#
loop_
_entity_poly.entity_id
_entity_poly.type
_entity_poly.pdbx_seq_one_letter_code
_entity_poly.pdbx_strand_id
1 'polypeptide(L)'
;LVVLSVTAVVSLLFYASNIMMAGTVYGFGDLSRPVQSSKLFLNCALNVTMLEYLILWVLGKTLLLCSLSMLTAFLFVVIKSSAKTYLILASALIFEFSCFIFIDGSSVLASLKFINIFYLISGNNIFGCYQNVNIFSQPINIITVFIGLAIALSVVGVLGAALAFSRLSQHNGKLVLLDRLMSRLGRFKKINGSVRIYSGEAYKHYKTSFALVAVIILVALGFVSYNDDLSIIFISPQESAYDTYMQTLEGELDEEKYDFIESERAYFDELTREAEELSADTTISAEEKTNRLNTIDGILSIRGMAFEDICAQLEYVNGKAELTGEKPALVNEVVNKRLTMDTFREWEYFALLLAVVIFCTCLLYTSDAADDGESVD
;
A
#
# COMPACT_ATOMS: atom_id res chain seq x y z
N LEU A 1 0.25 20.11 17.51
CA LEU A 1 -1.18 19.78 17.45
C LEU A 1 -1.80 20.12 16.08
N VAL A 2 -1.58 21.33 15.52
CA VAL A 2 -2.14 21.72 14.20
C VAL A 2 -1.69 20.76 13.11
N VAL A 3 -0.39 20.46 13.00
CA VAL A 3 0.13 19.50 12.01
C VAL A 3 -0.55 18.14 12.14
N LEU A 4 -0.68 17.63 13.36
CA LEU A 4 -1.32 16.35 13.62
C LEU A 4 -2.79 16.34 13.21
N SER A 5 -3.56 17.35 13.60
CA SER A 5 -4.99 17.42 13.27
C SER A 5 -5.22 17.58 11.76
N VAL A 6 -4.42 18.40 11.09
CA VAL A 6 -4.50 18.55 9.62
C VAL A 6 -4.14 17.24 8.92
N THR A 7 -3.04 16.60 9.32
CA THR A 7 -2.66 15.30 8.74
C THR A 7 -3.73 14.24 8.95
N ALA A 8 -4.29 14.13 10.15
CA ALA A 8 -5.35 13.18 10.46
C ALA A 8 -6.61 13.42 9.61
N VAL A 9 -7.09 14.65 9.53
CA VAL A 9 -8.28 14.98 8.76
C VAL A 9 -8.06 14.75 7.28
N VAL A 10 -6.94 15.23 6.72
CA VAL A 10 -6.64 15.07 5.29
C VAL A 10 -6.49 13.59 4.92
N SER A 11 -5.77 12.80 5.71
CA SER A 11 -5.59 11.38 5.43
C SER A 11 -6.89 10.58 5.56
N LEU A 12 -7.71 10.84 6.58
CA LEU A 12 -9.01 10.19 6.73
C LEU A 12 -9.93 10.50 5.55
N LEU A 13 -10.05 11.78 5.17
CA LEU A 13 -10.88 12.18 4.03
C LEU A 13 -10.39 11.56 2.72
N PHE A 14 -9.07 11.55 2.52
CA PHE A 14 -8.47 11.01 1.31
C PHE A 14 -8.73 9.50 1.19
N TYR A 15 -8.41 8.70 2.20
CA TYR A 15 -8.64 7.26 2.14
C TYR A 15 -10.12 6.89 2.09
N ALA A 16 -10.97 7.58 2.85
CA ALA A 16 -12.42 7.36 2.79
C ALA A 16 -12.98 7.67 1.39
N SER A 17 -12.55 8.78 0.77
CA SER A 17 -12.99 9.12 -0.60
C SER A 17 -12.52 8.09 -1.64
N ASN A 18 -11.31 7.55 -1.50
CA ASN A 18 -10.82 6.50 -2.39
C ASN A 18 -11.61 5.20 -2.25
N ILE A 19 -11.91 4.76 -1.03
CA ILE A 19 -12.75 3.58 -0.79
C ILE A 19 -14.16 3.79 -1.37
N MET A 20 -14.75 4.98 -1.15
CA MET A 20 -16.07 5.31 -1.73
C MET A 20 -16.03 5.30 -3.25
N MET A 21 -15.00 5.86 -3.87
CA MET A 21 -14.84 5.86 -5.31
C MET A 21 -14.65 4.43 -5.86
N ALA A 22 -13.79 3.63 -5.25
CA ALA A 22 -13.61 2.22 -5.61
C ALA A 22 -14.92 1.43 -5.48
N GLY A 23 -15.64 1.63 -4.37
CA GLY A 23 -16.95 0.99 -4.14
C GLY A 23 -18.02 1.39 -5.14
N THR A 24 -18.01 2.64 -5.65
CA THR A 24 -18.96 3.05 -6.70
C THR A 24 -18.62 2.47 -8.08
N VAL A 25 -17.35 2.22 -8.36
CA VAL A 25 -16.89 1.68 -9.65
C VAL A 25 -16.98 0.15 -9.69
N TYR A 26 -16.52 -0.52 -8.62
CA TYR A 26 -16.40 -1.98 -8.58
C TYR A 26 -17.47 -2.67 -7.74
N GLY A 27 -18.29 -1.90 -7.01
CA GLY A 27 -19.20 -2.40 -5.99
C GLY A 27 -18.53 -2.56 -4.62
N PHE A 28 -19.35 -2.58 -3.57
CA PHE A 28 -18.86 -2.79 -2.20
C PHE A 28 -18.83 -4.27 -1.80
N GLY A 29 -19.56 -5.12 -2.52
CA GLY A 29 -19.82 -6.49 -2.09
C GLY A 29 -20.55 -6.54 -0.74
N ASP A 30 -20.54 -7.70 -0.09
CA ASP A 30 -21.11 -7.85 1.26
C ASP A 30 -20.05 -7.50 2.32
N LEU A 31 -20.11 -6.28 2.83
CA LEU A 31 -19.19 -5.77 3.85
C LEU A 31 -19.39 -6.39 5.24
N SER A 32 -20.50 -7.08 5.48
CA SER A 32 -20.80 -7.74 6.78
C SER A 32 -20.11 -9.09 6.93
N ARG A 33 -19.57 -9.66 5.86
CA ARG A 33 -18.89 -10.96 5.87
C ARG A 33 -17.58 -10.92 6.66
N PRO A 34 -17.20 -12.03 7.30
CA PRO A 34 -15.87 -12.18 7.88
C PRO A 34 -14.79 -11.98 6.82
N VAL A 35 -13.72 -11.27 7.17
CA VAL A 35 -12.60 -11.01 6.24
C VAL A 35 -11.96 -12.30 5.73
N GLN A 36 -11.96 -13.36 6.55
CA GLN A 36 -11.43 -14.69 6.19
C GLN A 36 -12.28 -15.44 5.15
N SER A 37 -13.45 -14.92 4.78
CA SER A 37 -14.25 -15.50 3.69
C SER A 37 -13.59 -15.32 2.32
N SER A 38 -12.62 -14.42 2.20
CA SER A 38 -11.81 -14.24 1.00
C SER A 38 -10.50 -15.03 1.11
N LYS A 39 -10.13 -15.76 0.05
CA LYS A 39 -8.88 -16.54 -0.07
C LYS A 39 -7.64 -15.75 0.33
N LEU A 40 -7.64 -14.46 0.01
CA LEU A 40 -6.57 -13.54 0.30
C LEU A 40 -6.31 -13.34 1.80
N PHE A 41 -7.36 -13.41 2.61
CA PHE A 41 -7.34 -13.16 4.05
C PHE A 41 -7.52 -14.43 4.89
N LEU A 42 -7.39 -15.61 4.29
CA LEU A 42 -7.52 -16.90 5.01
C LEU A 42 -6.58 -16.99 6.23
N ASN A 43 -5.40 -16.38 6.12
CA ASN A 43 -4.41 -16.35 7.19
C ASN A 43 -4.54 -15.13 8.12
N CYS A 44 -5.61 -14.35 8.02
CA CYS A 44 -5.84 -13.21 8.88
C CYS A 44 -6.16 -13.69 10.30
N ALA A 45 -5.40 -13.18 11.28
CA ALA A 45 -5.62 -13.51 12.70
C ALA A 45 -6.78 -12.71 13.33
N LEU A 46 -7.27 -11.69 12.64
CA LEU A 46 -8.32 -10.81 13.15
C LEU A 46 -9.68 -11.40 12.82
N ASN A 47 -10.50 -11.58 13.84
CA ASN A 47 -11.90 -11.98 13.64
C ASN A 47 -12.77 -10.74 13.45
N VAL A 48 -12.69 -10.17 12.25
CA VAL A 48 -13.37 -8.92 11.87
C VAL A 48 -14.11 -9.10 10.56
N THR A 49 -15.14 -8.28 10.36
CA THR A 49 -15.86 -8.17 9.09
C THR A 49 -15.02 -7.39 8.06
N MET A 50 -15.39 -7.46 6.79
CA MET A 50 -14.74 -6.70 5.72
C MET A 50 -14.81 -5.19 5.99
N LEU A 51 -15.94 -4.68 6.49
CA LEU A 51 -16.10 -3.28 6.87
C LEU A 51 -15.12 -2.88 7.98
N GLU A 52 -15.03 -3.69 9.03
CA GLU A 52 -14.11 -3.44 10.14
C GLU A 52 -12.64 -3.47 9.69
N TYR A 53 -12.31 -4.39 8.77
CA TYR A 53 -10.99 -4.43 8.15
C TYR A 53 -10.66 -3.14 7.39
N LEU A 54 -11.59 -2.62 6.56
CA LEU A 54 -11.40 -1.34 5.85
C LEU A 54 -11.20 -0.17 6.82
N ILE A 55 -11.96 -0.14 7.91
CA ILE A 55 -11.81 0.88 8.96
C ILE A 55 -10.42 0.77 9.62
N LEU A 56 -9.99 -0.43 10.00
CA LEU A 56 -8.66 -0.66 10.58
C LEU A 56 -7.54 -0.27 9.59
N TRP A 57 -7.72 -0.55 8.31
CA TRP A 57 -6.78 -0.18 7.26
C TRP A 57 -6.64 1.35 7.16
N VAL A 58 -7.75 2.09 7.10
CA VAL A 58 -7.75 3.57 7.06
C VAL A 58 -7.11 4.16 8.32
N LEU A 59 -7.48 3.65 9.50
CA LEU A 59 -6.94 4.11 10.78
C LEU A 59 -5.45 3.81 10.89
N GLY A 60 -5.00 2.64 10.46
CA GLY A 60 -3.59 2.27 10.44
C GLY A 60 -2.75 3.19 9.55
N LYS A 61 -3.22 3.45 8.32
CA LYS A 61 -2.56 4.41 7.40
C LYS A 61 -2.50 5.81 7.99
N THR A 62 -3.61 6.28 8.56
CA THR A 62 -3.67 7.59 9.20
C THR A 62 -2.71 7.68 10.39
N LEU A 63 -2.64 6.65 11.22
CA LEU A 63 -1.72 6.58 12.36
C LEU A 63 -0.26 6.67 11.89
N LEU A 64 0.11 5.91 10.87
CA LEU A 64 1.47 5.94 10.31
C LEU A 64 1.84 7.33 9.77
N LEU A 65 0.94 7.96 8.99
CA LEU A 65 1.15 9.31 8.46
C LEU A 65 1.26 10.35 9.58
N CYS A 66 0.43 10.27 10.61
CA CYS A 66 0.51 11.14 11.78
C CYS A 66 1.86 11.00 12.51
N SER A 67 2.34 9.77 12.67
CA SER A 67 3.62 9.51 13.32
C SER A 67 4.79 10.10 12.52
N LEU A 68 4.78 9.92 11.20
CA LEU A 68 5.79 10.49 10.30
C LEU A 68 5.71 12.02 10.25
N SER A 69 4.51 12.60 10.27
CA SER A 69 4.35 14.05 10.31
C SER A 69 4.92 14.67 11.59
N MET A 70 4.74 14.01 12.74
CA MET A 70 5.33 14.46 14.00
C MET A 70 6.85 14.39 13.98
N LEU A 71 7.43 13.31 13.45
CA LEU A 71 8.87 13.18 13.28
C LEU A 71 9.42 14.25 12.32
N THR A 72 8.73 14.49 11.21
CA THR A 72 9.08 15.53 10.24
C THR A 72 9.08 16.93 10.90
N ALA A 73 8.02 17.26 11.65
CA ALA A 73 7.92 18.51 12.39
C ALA A 73 9.07 18.66 13.39
N PHE A 74 9.41 17.62 14.13
CA PHE A 74 10.57 17.60 15.03
C PHE A 74 11.88 17.92 14.28
N LEU A 75 12.12 17.27 13.14
CA LEU A 75 13.33 17.52 12.35
C LEU A 75 13.41 18.98 11.86
N PHE A 76 12.29 19.59 11.45
CA PHE A 76 12.26 20.99 11.05
C PHE A 76 12.61 21.93 12.23
N VAL A 77 12.10 21.64 13.42
CA VAL A 77 12.42 22.43 14.63
C VAL A 77 13.91 22.35 14.98
N VAL A 78 14.50 21.14 14.89
CA VAL A 78 15.91 20.94 15.29
C VAL A 78 16.89 21.50 14.26
N ILE A 79 16.62 21.25 12.98
CA ILE A 79 17.60 21.54 11.90
C ILE A 79 17.52 22.99 11.44
N LYS A 80 16.39 23.67 11.62
CA LYS A 80 16.17 25.08 11.25
C LYS A 80 16.55 25.42 9.78
N SER A 81 16.54 24.45 8.89
CA SER A 81 16.88 24.60 7.48
C SER A 81 16.10 23.59 6.66
N SER A 82 15.14 24.05 5.86
CA SER A 82 14.30 23.20 5.02
C SER A 82 15.13 22.30 4.10
N ALA A 83 16.16 22.84 3.45
CA ALA A 83 17.01 22.07 2.54
C ALA A 83 17.73 20.91 3.25
N LYS A 84 18.26 21.15 4.47
CA LYS A 84 18.94 20.10 5.24
C LYS A 84 17.94 19.05 5.75
N THR A 85 16.75 19.48 6.16
CA THR A 85 15.69 18.56 6.60
C THR A 85 15.26 17.66 5.46
N TYR A 86 15.00 18.19 4.27
CA TYR A 86 14.67 17.38 3.10
C TYR A 86 15.78 16.41 2.71
N LEU A 87 17.05 16.83 2.78
CA LEU A 87 18.17 15.94 2.50
C LEU A 87 18.23 14.76 3.48
N ILE A 88 18.01 15.03 4.78
CA ILE A 88 18.00 13.98 5.81
C ILE A 88 16.81 13.04 5.59
N LEU A 89 15.61 13.58 5.34
CA LEU A 89 14.43 12.78 5.07
C LEU A 89 14.61 11.91 3.82
N ALA A 90 15.12 12.49 2.73
CA ALA A 90 15.40 11.74 1.51
C ALA A 90 16.45 10.64 1.73
N SER A 91 17.53 10.94 2.48
CA SER A 91 18.56 9.95 2.81
C SER A 91 18.00 8.81 3.67
N ALA A 92 17.13 9.12 4.63
CA ALA A 92 16.47 8.13 5.46
C ALA A 92 15.53 7.24 4.63
N LEU A 93 14.71 7.84 3.74
CA LEU A 93 13.84 7.09 2.85
C LEU A 93 14.60 6.19 1.88
N ILE A 94 15.72 6.67 1.31
CA ILE A 94 16.57 5.83 0.44
C ILE A 94 17.17 4.67 1.23
N PHE A 95 17.60 4.91 2.46
CA PHE A 95 18.13 3.85 3.34
C PHE A 95 17.04 2.80 3.67
N GLU A 96 15.86 3.25 4.09
CA GLU A 96 14.69 2.41 4.35
C GLU A 96 14.33 1.56 3.12
N PHE A 97 14.23 2.19 1.93
CA PHE A 97 13.94 1.51 0.67
C PHE A 97 15.01 0.47 0.32
N SER A 98 16.28 0.80 0.52
CA SER A 98 17.38 -0.14 0.32
C SER A 98 17.27 -1.34 1.28
N CYS A 99 16.98 -1.12 2.54
CA CYS A 99 16.76 -2.20 3.50
C CYS A 99 15.56 -3.09 3.09
N PHE A 100 14.49 -2.49 2.59
CA PHE A 100 13.31 -3.22 2.12
C PHE A 100 13.61 -4.16 0.95
N ILE A 101 14.40 -3.69 -0.03
CA ILE A 101 14.72 -4.47 -1.25
C ILE A 101 15.83 -5.50 -0.99
N PHE A 102 16.93 -5.09 -0.37
CA PHE A 102 18.14 -5.90 -0.31
C PHE A 102 18.20 -6.87 0.88
N ILE A 103 17.38 -6.67 1.91
CA ILE A 103 17.36 -7.60 3.05
C ILE A 103 16.38 -8.73 2.76
N ASP A 104 16.90 -9.96 2.77
CA ASP A 104 16.07 -11.15 2.69
C ASP A 104 15.31 -11.38 4.00
N GLY A 105 14.03 -11.84 3.92
CA GLY A 105 13.20 -12.13 5.09
C GLY A 105 13.69 -13.31 5.95
N SER A 106 14.60 -14.13 5.43
CA SER A 106 15.24 -15.24 6.14
C SER A 106 16.57 -14.86 6.81
N SER A 107 17.08 -13.65 6.58
CA SER A 107 18.36 -13.19 7.10
C SER A 107 18.31 -12.83 8.59
N VAL A 108 19.48 -12.77 9.23
CA VAL A 108 19.62 -12.29 10.62
C VAL A 108 19.13 -10.84 10.76
N LEU A 109 19.18 -10.08 9.68
CA LEU A 109 18.74 -8.66 9.62
C LEU A 109 17.26 -8.52 9.21
N ALA A 110 16.49 -9.60 9.11
CA ALA A 110 15.08 -9.58 8.69
C ALA A 110 14.23 -8.61 9.53
N SER A 111 14.55 -8.39 10.79
CA SER A 111 13.87 -7.41 11.65
C SER A 111 13.88 -6.00 11.04
N LEU A 112 14.97 -5.59 10.37
CA LEU A 112 15.05 -4.27 9.70
C LEU A 112 14.11 -4.16 8.52
N LYS A 113 13.86 -5.26 7.80
CA LYS A 113 12.88 -5.31 6.72
C LYS A 113 11.46 -5.15 7.25
N PHE A 114 11.11 -5.86 8.32
CA PHE A 114 9.75 -5.89 8.86
C PHE A 114 9.36 -4.65 9.68
N ILE A 115 10.34 -3.95 10.28
CA ILE A 115 10.12 -2.67 10.97
C ILE A 115 10.12 -1.49 9.99
N ASN A 116 10.46 -1.74 8.73
CA ASN A 116 10.62 -0.74 7.69
C ASN A 116 9.29 -0.07 7.31
N ILE A 117 9.32 1.24 7.09
CA ILE A 117 8.13 2.01 6.67
C ILE A 117 7.52 1.42 5.40
N PHE A 118 8.35 1.04 4.44
CA PHE A 118 7.89 0.46 3.18
C PHE A 118 7.17 -0.88 3.36
N TYR A 119 7.57 -1.68 4.33
CA TYR A 119 6.83 -2.89 4.70
C TYR A 119 5.50 -2.56 5.42
N LEU A 120 5.54 -1.59 6.32
CA LEU A 120 4.42 -1.18 7.15
C LEU A 120 3.38 -0.30 6.42
N ILE A 121 3.68 0.17 5.20
CA ILE A 121 2.67 0.83 4.35
C ILE A 121 1.61 -0.17 3.90
N SER A 122 1.97 -1.41 3.60
CA SER A 122 0.98 -2.39 3.17
C SER A 122 0.10 -2.82 4.33
N GLY A 123 -1.17 -2.42 4.30
CA GLY A 123 -2.17 -2.82 5.29
C GLY A 123 -2.39 -4.32 5.32
N ASN A 124 -2.22 -4.99 4.18
CA ASN A 124 -2.32 -6.43 4.08
C ASN A 124 -1.21 -7.15 4.86
N ASN A 125 0.01 -6.63 4.83
CA ASN A 125 1.12 -7.18 5.61
C ASN A 125 0.90 -7.06 7.12
N ILE A 126 0.14 -6.04 7.57
CA ILE A 126 -0.10 -5.78 8.98
C ILE A 126 -1.36 -6.50 9.47
N PHE A 127 -2.46 -6.33 8.75
CA PHE A 127 -3.79 -6.76 9.20
C PHE A 127 -4.31 -7.99 8.44
N GLY A 128 -3.85 -8.23 7.20
CA GLY A 128 -4.37 -9.27 6.33
C GLY A 128 -3.79 -10.66 6.58
N CYS A 129 -2.64 -10.78 7.24
CA CYS A 129 -2.03 -12.07 7.55
C CYS A 129 -1.45 -12.12 8.96
N TYR A 130 -1.45 -13.32 9.57
CA TYR A 130 -0.76 -13.54 10.84
C TYR A 130 0.74 -13.65 10.60
N GLN A 131 1.48 -12.71 11.18
CA GLN A 131 2.94 -12.69 11.06
C GLN A 131 3.61 -12.28 12.38
N ASN A 132 4.66 -13.00 12.76
CA ASN A 132 5.53 -12.64 13.86
C ASN A 132 6.88 -12.20 13.34
N VAL A 133 7.39 -11.13 13.91
CA VAL A 133 8.75 -10.61 13.66
C VAL A 133 9.63 -11.03 14.81
N ASN A 134 10.79 -11.61 14.52
CA ASN A 134 11.76 -11.97 15.56
C ASN A 134 12.56 -10.73 15.94
N ILE A 135 12.33 -10.20 17.13
CA ILE A 135 13.07 -9.08 17.69
C ILE A 135 13.82 -9.59 18.95
N PHE A 136 15.14 -9.59 18.91
CA PHE A 136 16.00 -10.11 19.98
C PHE A 136 15.61 -11.53 20.44
N SER A 137 15.39 -12.43 19.49
CA SER A 137 14.97 -13.82 19.73
C SER A 137 13.57 -13.99 20.36
N GLN A 138 12.76 -12.93 20.37
CA GLN A 138 11.36 -13.00 20.80
C GLN A 138 10.44 -12.82 19.58
N PRO A 139 9.49 -13.73 19.34
CA PRO A 139 8.49 -13.58 18.29
C PRO A 139 7.44 -12.57 18.74
N ILE A 140 7.40 -11.42 18.11
CA ILE A 140 6.44 -10.34 18.38
C ILE A 140 5.50 -10.19 17.18
N ASN A 141 4.19 -10.15 17.43
CA ASN A 141 3.20 -9.97 16.36
C ASN A 141 3.42 -8.64 15.64
N ILE A 142 3.32 -8.65 14.30
CA ILE A 142 3.56 -7.47 13.44
C ILE A 142 2.65 -6.29 13.80
N ILE A 143 1.40 -6.52 14.21
CA ILE A 143 0.48 -5.46 14.64
C ILE A 143 1.03 -4.76 15.89
N THR A 144 1.58 -5.52 16.84
CA THR A 144 2.20 -4.96 18.05
C THR A 144 3.44 -4.13 17.70
N VAL A 145 4.26 -4.62 16.76
CA VAL A 145 5.42 -3.89 16.24
C VAL A 145 4.99 -2.58 15.57
N PHE A 146 3.97 -2.63 14.73
CA PHE A 146 3.43 -1.47 14.02
C PHE A 146 2.93 -0.40 15.01
N ILE A 147 2.07 -0.78 15.95
CA ILE A 147 1.53 0.14 16.96
C ILE A 147 2.65 0.70 17.84
N GLY A 148 3.56 -0.16 18.30
CA GLY A 148 4.70 0.24 19.11
C GLY A 148 5.62 1.24 18.40
N LEU A 149 5.91 1.01 17.12
CA LEU A 149 6.70 1.92 16.29
C LEU A 149 5.98 3.27 16.08
N ALA A 150 4.68 3.24 15.75
CA ALA A 150 3.89 4.45 15.55
C ALA A 150 3.83 5.31 16.83
N ILE A 151 3.64 4.67 17.99
CA ILE A 151 3.69 5.37 19.28
C ILE A 151 5.09 5.93 19.54
N ALA A 152 6.15 5.15 19.35
CA ALA A 152 7.52 5.59 19.57
C ALA A 152 7.88 6.79 18.70
N LEU A 153 7.57 6.75 17.40
CA LEU A 153 7.80 7.86 16.49
C LEU A 153 7.00 9.11 16.89
N SER A 154 5.75 8.94 17.30
CA SER A 154 4.90 10.04 17.76
C SER A 154 5.45 10.68 19.04
N VAL A 155 5.85 9.86 20.01
CA VAL A 155 6.44 10.33 21.28
C VAL A 155 7.75 11.06 21.01
N VAL A 156 8.65 10.48 20.20
CA VAL A 156 9.92 11.14 19.81
C VAL A 156 9.65 12.44 19.09
N GLY A 157 8.70 12.45 18.16
CA GLY A 157 8.32 13.66 17.42
C GLY A 157 7.80 14.76 18.34
N VAL A 158 6.82 14.45 19.20
CA VAL A 158 6.19 15.47 20.09
C VAL A 158 7.13 15.92 21.18
N LEU A 159 7.71 14.98 21.94
CA LEU A 159 8.61 15.35 23.05
C LEU A 159 9.91 15.94 22.52
N GLY A 160 10.45 15.40 21.44
CA GLY A 160 11.64 15.93 20.78
C GLY A 160 11.43 17.35 20.30
N ALA A 161 10.31 17.64 19.63
CA ALA A 161 9.96 18.99 19.21
C ALA A 161 9.79 19.95 20.42
N ALA A 162 9.09 19.53 21.46
CA ALA A 162 8.88 20.34 22.67
C ALA A 162 10.20 20.67 23.38
N LEU A 163 11.08 19.67 23.56
CA LEU A 163 12.40 19.85 24.16
C LEU A 163 13.34 20.71 23.29
N ALA A 164 13.31 20.50 21.98
CA ALA A 164 14.09 21.30 21.05
C ALA A 164 13.64 22.77 21.08
N PHE A 165 12.32 23.01 21.04
CA PHE A 165 11.76 24.36 21.10
C PHE A 165 12.13 25.08 22.40
N SER A 166 12.06 24.39 23.54
CA SER A 166 12.43 24.98 24.84
C SER A 166 13.90 25.31 24.99
N ARG A 167 14.79 24.56 24.36
CA ARG A 167 16.26 24.72 24.48
C ARG A 167 16.87 25.57 23.37
N LEU A 168 16.33 25.52 22.15
CA LEU A 168 16.89 26.17 20.96
C LEU A 168 16.56 27.67 20.86
N SER A 169 15.64 28.19 21.65
CA SER A 169 15.44 29.64 21.74
C SER A 169 16.69 30.38 22.26
N GLN A 170 17.67 29.66 22.79
CA GLN A 170 18.90 30.23 23.40
C GLN A 170 20.22 29.94 22.65
N HIS A 171 20.28 29.03 21.66
CA HIS A 171 21.54 28.68 20.99
C HIS A 171 21.40 28.35 19.51
N ASN A 172 22.13 29.06 18.64
CA ASN A 172 22.29 28.73 17.22
C ASN A 172 23.18 27.48 17.05
N GLY A 173 22.61 26.29 17.12
CA GLY A 173 23.31 25.02 16.91
C GLY A 173 23.70 24.84 15.44
N LYS A 174 24.98 25.04 15.11
CA LYS A 174 25.54 24.77 13.79
C LYS A 174 25.86 23.27 13.68
N LEU A 175 25.19 22.54 12.79
CA LEU A 175 25.59 21.19 12.37
C LEU A 175 26.79 21.29 11.43
N VAL A 176 28.00 21.41 11.97
CA VAL A 176 29.25 21.69 11.26
C VAL A 176 29.54 20.72 10.11
N LEU A 177 29.16 19.46 10.25
CA LEU A 177 29.41 18.43 9.24
C LEU A 177 28.48 18.60 8.01
N LEU A 178 27.21 18.87 8.23
CA LEU A 178 26.22 19.13 7.17
C LEU A 178 26.48 20.48 6.48
N ASP A 179 26.91 21.53 7.23
CA ASP A 179 27.29 22.82 6.65
C ASP A 179 28.50 22.68 5.74
N ARG A 180 29.46 21.80 6.07
CA ARG A 180 30.64 21.54 5.23
C ARG A 180 30.28 20.78 3.96
N LEU A 181 29.32 19.85 4.01
CA LEU A 181 28.84 19.11 2.85
C LEU A 181 28.01 20.01 1.91
N MET A 182 27.11 20.81 2.48
CA MET A 182 26.28 21.76 1.74
C MET A 182 27.07 22.92 1.14
N SER A 183 28.15 23.37 1.79
CA SER A 183 29.04 24.40 1.22
C SER A 183 29.85 23.90 0.00
N ARG A 184 30.09 22.59 -0.11
CA ARG A 184 30.67 21.98 -1.31
C ARG A 184 29.67 21.84 -2.47
N LEU A 185 28.40 21.53 -2.16
CA LEU A 185 27.29 21.46 -3.14
C LEU A 185 26.75 22.84 -3.53
N GLY A 186 26.89 23.84 -2.66
CA GLY A 186 26.32 25.19 -2.78
C GLY A 186 27.07 26.21 -3.62
N ARG A 187 28.03 25.81 -4.49
CA ARG A 187 28.65 26.73 -5.45
C ARG A 187 27.76 27.08 -6.64
N PHE A 188 26.48 27.32 -6.40
CA PHE A 188 25.61 27.92 -7.40
C PHE A 188 25.59 29.44 -7.25
N LYS A 189 26.00 30.10 -8.34
CA LYS A 189 26.17 31.52 -8.53
C LYS A 189 24.98 32.32 -7.95
N LYS A 190 25.24 33.27 -7.08
CA LYS A 190 24.30 34.31 -6.65
C LYS A 190 23.81 35.07 -7.90
N ILE A 191 22.57 34.94 -8.27
CA ILE A 191 21.95 35.73 -9.33
C ILE A 191 21.42 37.01 -8.69
N ASN A 192 22.10 38.11 -8.93
CA ASN A 192 21.62 39.44 -8.60
C ASN A 192 20.66 39.88 -9.70
N GLY A 193 19.37 39.89 -9.41
CA GLY A 193 18.32 40.39 -10.30
C GLY A 193 17.04 40.69 -9.52
N SER A 194 16.37 41.77 -9.89
CA SER A 194 15.04 42.12 -9.33
C SER A 194 14.02 41.03 -9.72
N VAL A 195 13.62 40.25 -8.73
CA VAL A 195 12.69 39.13 -8.93
C VAL A 195 11.32 39.57 -8.40
N ARG A 196 10.26 39.37 -9.20
CA ARG A 196 8.87 39.55 -8.71
C ARG A 196 8.67 38.63 -7.50
N ILE A 197 8.05 39.13 -6.44
CA ILE A 197 7.89 38.45 -5.14
C ILE A 197 7.43 36.99 -5.33
N TYR A 198 6.42 36.77 -6.20
CA TYR A 198 5.90 35.42 -6.46
C TYR A 198 6.93 34.48 -7.13
N SER A 199 7.69 34.96 -8.12
CA SER A 199 8.74 34.15 -8.77
C SER A 199 9.97 33.97 -7.88
N GLY A 200 10.21 34.90 -6.94
CA GLY A 200 11.25 34.80 -5.92
C GLY A 200 10.96 33.73 -4.89
N GLU A 201 9.73 33.69 -4.41
CA GLU A 201 9.24 32.65 -3.48
C GLU A 201 9.18 31.28 -4.17
N ALA A 202 8.66 31.19 -5.37
CA ALA A 202 8.68 29.94 -6.15
C ALA A 202 10.11 29.45 -6.40
N TYR A 203 11.04 30.33 -6.75
CA TYR A 203 12.46 30.00 -6.91
C TYR A 203 13.08 29.53 -5.59
N LYS A 204 12.76 30.17 -4.49
CA LYS A 204 13.20 29.81 -3.14
C LYS A 204 12.70 28.39 -2.76
N HIS A 205 11.43 28.09 -3.01
CA HIS A 205 10.83 26.79 -2.72
C HIS A 205 11.36 25.68 -3.63
N TYR A 206 11.40 25.88 -4.93
CA TYR A 206 11.77 24.83 -5.88
C TYR A 206 13.28 24.60 -5.99
N LYS A 207 14.11 25.64 -5.90
CA LYS A 207 15.54 25.51 -6.13
C LYS A 207 16.39 25.49 -4.85
N THR A 208 15.97 26.21 -3.81
CA THR A 208 16.76 26.31 -2.56
C THR A 208 16.33 25.25 -1.54
N SER A 209 15.07 24.79 -1.57
CA SER A 209 14.52 23.84 -0.59
C SER A 209 14.60 22.37 -1.02
N PHE A 210 15.19 22.04 -2.17
CA PHE A 210 15.19 20.68 -2.75
C PHE A 210 13.80 20.06 -2.95
N ALA A 211 12.73 20.85 -2.84
CA ALA A 211 11.37 20.40 -3.11
C ALA A 211 11.23 19.82 -4.53
N LEU A 212 11.98 20.37 -5.49
CA LEU A 212 12.03 19.86 -6.86
C LEU A 212 12.61 18.45 -6.93
N VAL A 213 13.63 18.13 -6.13
CA VAL A 213 14.22 16.79 -6.06
C VAL A 213 13.20 15.79 -5.46
N ALA A 214 12.49 16.18 -4.41
CA ALA A 214 11.43 15.36 -3.83
C ALA A 214 10.29 15.11 -4.84
N VAL A 215 9.88 16.12 -5.60
CA VAL A 215 8.88 15.99 -6.67
C VAL A 215 9.37 15.08 -7.78
N ILE A 216 10.64 15.19 -8.22
CA ILE A 216 11.21 14.30 -9.24
C ILE A 216 11.22 12.84 -8.75
N ILE A 217 11.62 12.61 -7.50
CA ILE A 217 11.60 11.25 -6.91
C ILE A 217 10.16 10.72 -6.86
N LEU A 218 9.18 11.53 -6.45
CA LEU A 218 7.77 11.14 -6.42
C LEU A 218 7.21 10.83 -7.80
N VAL A 219 7.55 11.67 -8.80
CA VAL A 219 7.15 11.44 -10.20
C VAL A 219 7.81 10.18 -10.75
N ALA A 220 9.08 9.93 -10.43
CA ALA A 220 9.77 8.71 -10.86
C ALA A 220 9.15 7.46 -10.21
N LEU A 221 8.85 7.51 -8.91
CA LEU A 221 8.15 6.42 -8.21
C LEU A 221 6.74 6.20 -8.78
N GLY A 222 5.98 7.28 -9.01
CA GLY A 222 4.66 7.20 -9.64
C GLY A 222 4.71 6.66 -11.07
N PHE A 223 5.76 6.98 -11.84
CA PHE A 223 5.93 6.45 -13.19
C PHE A 223 6.26 4.95 -13.20
N VAL A 224 7.10 4.48 -12.26
CA VAL A 224 7.39 3.04 -12.10
C VAL A 224 6.12 2.30 -11.70
N SER A 225 5.39 2.81 -10.73
CA SER A 225 4.12 2.26 -10.27
C SER A 225 3.07 2.20 -11.39
N TYR A 226 2.90 3.30 -12.15
CA TYR A 226 1.97 3.37 -13.27
C TYR A 226 2.30 2.37 -14.41
N ASN A 227 3.57 2.13 -14.66
CA ASN A 227 3.99 1.17 -15.71
C ASN A 227 3.67 -0.28 -15.32
N ASP A 228 3.72 -0.59 -14.03
CA ASP A 228 3.30 -1.89 -13.50
C ASP A 228 1.76 -2.01 -13.48
N ASP A 229 1.02 -0.96 -13.16
CA ASP A 229 -0.44 -0.90 -13.18
C ASP A 229 -1.03 -1.11 -14.59
N LEU A 230 -0.41 -0.57 -15.63
CA LEU A 230 -0.84 -0.83 -17.02
C LEU A 230 -0.80 -2.31 -17.38
N SER A 231 0.02 -3.10 -16.72
CA SER A 231 0.06 -4.56 -16.89
C SER A 231 -1.04 -5.29 -16.10
N ILE A 232 -1.61 -4.65 -15.08
CA ILE A 232 -2.58 -5.22 -14.13
C ILE A 232 -4.02 -4.77 -14.41
N ILE A 233 -4.24 -3.63 -15.08
CA ILE A 233 -5.57 -3.14 -15.51
C ILE A 233 -6.24 -4.08 -16.52
N PHE A 234 -5.48 -4.96 -17.18
CA PHE A 234 -6.08 -6.09 -17.86
C PHE A 234 -6.64 -7.06 -16.82
N ILE A 235 -7.97 -7.02 -16.62
CA ILE A 235 -8.69 -8.13 -16.02
C ILE A 235 -8.20 -9.36 -16.76
N SER A 236 -7.49 -10.25 -16.07
CA SER A 236 -7.02 -11.44 -16.76
C SER A 236 -8.25 -12.17 -17.29
N PRO A 237 -8.19 -12.80 -18.46
CA PRO A 237 -9.31 -13.59 -18.98
C PRO A 237 -9.84 -14.59 -17.95
N GLN A 238 -8.97 -15.10 -17.08
CA GLN A 238 -9.31 -15.99 -15.98
C GLN A 238 -10.14 -15.26 -14.89
N GLU A 239 -9.75 -14.05 -14.47
CA GLU A 239 -10.55 -13.28 -13.50
C GLU A 239 -11.92 -12.89 -14.07
N SER A 240 -12.00 -12.60 -15.37
CA SER A 240 -13.27 -12.35 -16.04
C SER A 240 -14.17 -13.58 -16.08
N ALA A 241 -13.59 -14.76 -16.35
CA ALA A 241 -14.32 -16.02 -16.31
C ALA A 241 -14.80 -16.35 -14.89
N TYR A 242 -13.95 -16.16 -13.88
CA TYR A 242 -14.31 -16.32 -12.47
C TYR A 242 -15.46 -15.40 -12.07
N ASP A 243 -15.40 -14.11 -12.42
CA ASP A 243 -16.48 -13.16 -12.13
C ASP A 243 -17.80 -13.57 -12.78
N THR A 244 -17.75 -14.10 -14.01
CA THR A 244 -18.91 -14.61 -14.72
C THR A 244 -19.56 -15.80 -13.97
N TYR A 245 -18.77 -16.73 -13.48
CA TYR A 245 -19.27 -17.83 -12.65
C TYR A 245 -19.88 -17.33 -11.33
N MET A 246 -19.21 -16.39 -10.68
CA MET A 246 -19.64 -15.87 -9.40
C MET A 246 -20.95 -15.06 -9.48
N GLN A 247 -21.28 -14.47 -10.64
CA GLN A 247 -22.59 -13.84 -10.84
C GLN A 247 -23.76 -14.85 -10.64
N THR A 248 -23.52 -16.13 -10.92
CA THR A 248 -24.52 -17.18 -10.71
C THR A 248 -24.38 -17.85 -9.35
N LEU A 249 -23.15 -18.04 -8.87
CA LEU A 249 -22.86 -18.88 -7.72
C LEU A 249 -22.76 -18.11 -6.39
N GLU A 250 -22.63 -16.79 -6.40
CA GLU A 250 -22.45 -16.00 -5.18
C GLU A 250 -23.63 -16.16 -4.20
N GLY A 251 -23.34 -16.22 -2.90
CA GLY A 251 -24.30 -16.35 -1.81
C GLY A 251 -24.43 -17.78 -1.28
N GLU A 252 -25.53 -18.06 -0.54
CA GLU A 252 -25.81 -19.39 -0.02
C GLU A 252 -25.92 -20.41 -1.15
N LEU A 253 -25.34 -21.60 -0.93
CA LEU A 253 -25.40 -22.70 -1.88
C LEU A 253 -26.72 -23.46 -1.69
N ASP A 254 -27.49 -23.51 -2.75
CA ASP A 254 -28.71 -24.30 -2.89
C ASP A 254 -28.51 -25.47 -3.89
N GLU A 255 -29.51 -26.28 -4.07
CA GLU A 255 -29.48 -27.47 -4.92
C GLU A 255 -29.20 -27.10 -6.40
N GLU A 256 -29.77 -25.99 -6.88
CA GLU A 256 -29.60 -25.50 -8.24
C GLU A 256 -28.12 -25.09 -8.52
N LYS A 257 -27.48 -24.48 -7.57
CA LYS A 257 -26.05 -24.10 -7.68
C LYS A 257 -25.12 -25.30 -7.63
N TYR A 258 -25.43 -26.31 -6.81
CA TYR A 258 -24.70 -27.56 -6.79
C TYR A 258 -24.84 -28.30 -8.12
N ASP A 259 -26.04 -28.38 -8.69
CA ASP A 259 -26.27 -28.99 -10.00
C ASP A 259 -25.50 -28.28 -11.11
N PHE A 260 -25.46 -26.94 -11.05
CA PHE A 260 -24.66 -26.15 -11.99
C PHE A 260 -23.16 -26.47 -11.87
N ILE A 261 -22.63 -26.52 -10.63
CA ILE A 261 -21.22 -26.85 -10.38
C ILE A 261 -20.89 -28.24 -10.91
N GLU A 262 -21.78 -29.22 -10.69
CA GLU A 262 -21.57 -30.59 -11.14
C GLU A 262 -21.63 -30.71 -12.66
N SER A 263 -22.51 -29.97 -13.32
CA SER A 263 -22.59 -29.89 -14.77
C SER A 263 -21.34 -29.28 -15.40
N GLU A 264 -20.78 -28.20 -14.82
CA GLU A 264 -19.54 -27.56 -15.30
C GLU A 264 -18.33 -28.49 -15.05
N ARG A 265 -18.28 -29.20 -13.93
CA ARG A 265 -17.26 -30.20 -13.67
C ARG A 265 -17.26 -31.30 -14.73
N ALA A 266 -18.43 -31.87 -15.02
CA ALA A 266 -18.58 -32.87 -16.06
C ALA A 266 -18.15 -32.37 -17.45
N TYR A 267 -18.42 -31.09 -17.74
CA TYR A 267 -17.97 -30.44 -18.97
C TYR A 267 -16.45 -30.35 -19.08
N PHE A 268 -15.75 -29.95 -18.01
CA PHE A 268 -14.29 -29.87 -18.03
C PHE A 268 -13.60 -31.24 -18.01
N ASP A 269 -14.18 -32.22 -17.33
CA ASP A 269 -13.72 -33.60 -17.37
C ASP A 269 -13.82 -34.19 -18.80
N GLU A 270 -14.93 -33.90 -19.51
CA GLU A 270 -15.11 -34.30 -20.90
C GLU A 270 -14.10 -33.63 -21.84
N LEU A 271 -13.84 -32.31 -21.68
CA LEU A 271 -12.84 -31.59 -22.46
C LEU A 271 -11.43 -32.15 -22.24
N THR A 272 -11.12 -32.50 -21.00
CA THR A 272 -9.82 -33.10 -20.65
C THR A 272 -9.67 -34.47 -21.33
N ARG A 273 -10.72 -35.26 -21.27
CA ARG A 273 -10.77 -36.57 -21.95
C ARG A 273 -10.65 -36.43 -23.47
N GLU A 274 -11.35 -35.46 -24.08
CA GLU A 274 -11.24 -35.17 -25.51
C GLU A 274 -9.79 -34.78 -25.90
N ALA A 275 -9.11 -33.99 -25.07
CA ALA A 275 -7.74 -33.60 -25.30
C ALA A 275 -6.78 -34.79 -25.23
N GLU A 276 -6.99 -35.74 -24.31
CA GLU A 276 -6.23 -36.95 -24.18
C GLU A 276 -6.44 -37.88 -25.40
N GLU A 277 -7.71 -38.10 -25.80
CA GLU A 277 -8.07 -38.90 -26.98
C GLU A 277 -7.47 -38.32 -28.27
N LEU A 278 -7.61 -37.00 -28.47
CA LEU A 278 -6.99 -36.29 -29.60
C LEU A 278 -5.46 -36.41 -29.61
N SER A 279 -4.83 -36.35 -28.42
CA SER A 279 -3.37 -36.51 -28.29
C SER A 279 -2.90 -37.89 -28.75
N ALA A 280 -3.71 -38.92 -28.50
CA ALA A 280 -3.41 -40.30 -28.87
C ALA A 280 -3.79 -40.64 -30.32
N ASP A 281 -4.70 -39.88 -30.95
CA ASP A 281 -5.19 -40.16 -32.30
C ASP A 281 -4.11 -39.86 -33.36
N THR A 282 -3.81 -40.87 -34.15
CA THR A 282 -2.87 -40.81 -35.26
C THR A 282 -3.56 -40.69 -36.63
N THR A 283 -4.88 -40.69 -36.69
CA THR A 283 -5.65 -40.68 -37.95
C THR A 283 -5.91 -39.26 -38.46
N ILE A 284 -5.84 -38.24 -37.56
CA ILE A 284 -6.11 -36.83 -37.85
C ILE A 284 -4.82 -36.16 -38.32
N SER A 285 -4.93 -35.15 -39.21
CA SER A 285 -3.76 -34.38 -39.65
C SER A 285 -3.12 -33.63 -38.48
N ALA A 286 -1.80 -33.47 -38.52
CA ALA A 286 -1.06 -32.78 -37.42
C ALA A 286 -1.54 -31.33 -37.23
N GLU A 287 -1.92 -30.64 -38.30
CA GLU A 287 -2.41 -29.29 -38.27
C GLU A 287 -3.79 -29.20 -37.59
N GLU A 288 -4.73 -30.03 -37.96
CA GLU A 288 -6.06 -30.12 -37.40
C GLU A 288 -6.00 -30.51 -35.90
N LYS A 289 -5.18 -31.49 -35.56
CA LYS A 289 -4.91 -31.91 -34.20
C LYS A 289 -4.39 -30.75 -33.35
N THR A 290 -3.40 -30.03 -33.85
CA THR A 290 -2.84 -28.86 -33.12
C THR A 290 -3.86 -27.76 -32.91
N ASN A 291 -4.68 -27.45 -33.92
CA ASN A 291 -5.71 -26.42 -33.80
C ASN A 291 -6.79 -26.78 -32.77
N ARG A 292 -7.23 -28.02 -32.74
CA ARG A 292 -8.24 -28.51 -31.78
C ARG A 292 -7.65 -28.54 -30.37
N LEU A 293 -6.43 -29.05 -30.18
CA LEU A 293 -5.76 -29.03 -28.87
C LEU A 293 -5.57 -27.59 -28.34
N ASN A 294 -5.12 -26.66 -29.19
CA ASN A 294 -4.97 -25.27 -28.80
C ASN A 294 -6.30 -24.62 -28.37
N THR A 295 -7.41 -25.02 -29.02
CA THR A 295 -8.75 -24.51 -28.63
C THR A 295 -9.17 -25.04 -27.27
N ILE A 296 -8.99 -26.34 -27.02
CA ILE A 296 -9.29 -26.97 -25.74
C ILE A 296 -8.41 -26.38 -24.62
N ASP A 297 -7.10 -26.28 -24.88
CA ASP A 297 -6.13 -25.70 -23.94
C ASP A 297 -6.49 -24.24 -23.60
N GLY A 298 -6.91 -23.46 -24.60
CA GLY A 298 -7.41 -22.10 -24.38
C GLY A 298 -8.65 -22.04 -23.47
N ILE A 299 -9.57 -23.00 -23.56
CA ILE A 299 -10.74 -23.07 -22.68
C ILE A 299 -10.32 -23.52 -21.27
N LEU A 300 -9.50 -24.56 -21.18
CA LEU A 300 -9.03 -25.09 -19.89
C LEU A 300 -8.17 -24.09 -19.14
N SER A 301 -7.26 -23.38 -19.83
CA SER A 301 -6.36 -22.40 -19.20
C SER A 301 -7.08 -21.14 -18.71
N ILE A 302 -8.24 -20.80 -19.27
CA ILE A 302 -9.00 -19.60 -18.85
C ILE A 302 -10.17 -20.01 -17.96
N ARG A 303 -11.14 -20.74 -18.53
CA ARG A 303 -12.37 -21.08 -17.81
C ARG A 303 -12.18 -22.23 -16.82
N GLY A 304 -11.35 -23.26 -17.21
CA GLY A 304 -11.04 -24.39 -16.35
C GLY A 304 -10.31 -23.96 -15.08
N MET A 305 -9.27 -23.15 -15.18
CA MET A 305 -8.55 -22.64 -14.02
C MET A 305 -9.44 -21.74 -13.13
N ALA A 306 -10.30 -20.91 -13.73
CA ALA A 306 -11.27 -20.12 -12.97
C ALA A 306 -12.26 -21.01 -12.20
N PHE A 307 -12.70 -22.10 -12.80
CA PHE A 307 -13.60 -23.08 -12.17
C PHE A 307 -12.89 -23.91 -11.08
N GLU A 308 -11.60 -24.24 -11.26
CA GLU A 308 -10.79 -24.86 -10.20
C GLU A 308 -10.69 -23.99 -8.95
N ASP A 309 -10.51 -22.67 -9.11
CA ASP A 309 -10.54 -21.73 -7.99
C ASP A 309 -11.88 -21.75 -7.24
N ILE A 310 -13.01 -21.87 -7.97
CA ILE A 310 -14.35 -22.01 -7.37
C ILE A 310 -14.48 -23.35 -6.64
N CYS A 311 -14.00 -24.44 -7.22
CA CYS A 311 -14.02 -25.76 -6.58
C CYS A 311 -13.20 -25.79 -5.28
N ALA A 312 -12.04 -25.14 -5.27
CA ALA A 312 -11.21 -25.00 -4.05
C ALA A 312 -11.93 -24.17 -2.96
N GLN A 313 -12.63 -23.11 -3.36
CA GLN A 313 -13.43 -22.31 -2.44
C GLN A 313 -14.62 -23.12 -1.90
N LEU A 314 -15.30 -23.88 -2.76
CA LEU A 314 -16.39 -24.77 -2.41
C LEU A 314 -15.98 -25.82 -1.36
N GLU A 315 -14.84 -26.48 -1.58
CA GLU A 315 -14.29 -27.45 -0.63
C GLU A 315 -14.06 -26.83 0.73
N TYR A 316 -13.47 -25.62 0.76
CA TYR A 316 -13.22 -24.89 1.98
C TYR A 316 -14.50 -24.51 2.72
N VAL A 317 -15.51 -23.95 2.03
CA VAL A 317 -16.77 -23.52 2.68
C VAL A 317 -17.60 -24.70 3.14
N ASN A 318 -17.60 -25.81 2.40
CA ASN A 318 -18.27 -27.04 2.82
C ASN A 318 -17.62 -27.65 4.06
N GLY A 319 -16.29 -27.74 4.11
CA GLY A 319 -15.58 -28.20 5.30
C GLY A 319 -15.83 -27.33 6.52
N LYS A 320 -15.94 -26.01 6.33
CA LYS A 320 -16.36 -25.11 7.42
C LYS A 320 -17.80 -25.31 7.85
N ALA A 321 -18.72 -25.46 6.91
CA ALA A 321 -20.13 -25.70 7.18
C ALA A 321 -20.36 -26.97 8.03
N GLU A 322 -19.61 -28.02 7.75
CA GLU A 322 -19.63 -29.25 8.55
C GLU A 322 -19.18 -29.02 10.01
N LEU A 323 -18.20 -28.12 10.23
CA LEU A 323 -17.68 -27.83 11.56
C LEU A 323 -18.56 -26.84 12.35
N THR A 324 -19.15 -25.88 11.67
CA THR A 324 -19.90 -24.78 12.33
C THR A 324 -21.40 -25.02 12.35
N GLY A 325 -21.91 -25.86 11.48
CA GLY A 325 -23.36 -26.06 11.27
C GLY A 325 -24.02 -24.92 10.50
N GLU A 326 -23.24 -23.97 9.95
CA GLU A 326 -23.74 -22.89 9.11
C GLU A 326 -23.90 -23.35 7.67
N LYS A 327 -24.78 -22.69 6.90
CA LYS A 327 -24.93 -23.00 5.49
C LYS A 327 -23.70 -22.52 4.70
N PRO A 328 -23.18 -23.34 3.77
CA PRO A 328 -22.08 -22.93 2.93
C PRO A 328 -22.51 -21.81 1.98
N ALA A 329 -21.64 -20.82 1.79
CA ALA A 329 -21.86 -19.69 0.88
C ALA A 329 -20.57 -19.34 0.14
N LEU A 330 -20.70 -19.09 -1.17
CA LEU A 330 -19.60 -18.63 -2.00
C LEU A 330 -19.56 -17.10 -2.06
N VAL A 331 -18.36 -16.56 -2.13
CA VAL A 331 -18.08 -15.13 -2.13
C VAL A 331 -17.30 -14.75 -3.36
N ASN A 332 -17.75 -13.71 -4.07
CA ASN A 332 -16.97 -13.13 -5.15
C ASN A 332 -15.71 -12.42 -4.61
N GLU A 333 -14.56 -13.08 -4.70
CA GLU A 333 -13.30 -12.57 -4.19
C GLU A 333 -12.75 -11.39 -5.01
N VAL A 334 -13.10 -11.30 -6.29
CA VAL A 334 -12.57 -10.27 -7.20
C VAL A 334 -13.01 -8.89 -6.75
N VAL A 335 -14.26 -8.73 -6.31
CA VAL A 335 -14.78 -7.45 -5.80
C VAL A 335 -14.03 -7.03 -4.54
N ASN A 336 -13.88 -7.93 -3.59
CA ASN A 336 -13.19 -7.67 -2.33
C ASN A 336 -11.69 -7.43 -2.55
N LYS A 337 -11.05 -8.17 -3.46
CA LYS A 337 -9.66 -7.99 -3.86
C LYS A 337 -9.43 -6.59 -4.42
N ARG A 338 -10.30 -6.10 -5.29
CA ARG A 338 -10.20 -4.76 -5.87
C ARG A 338 -10.38 -3.63 -4.85
N LEU A 339 -11.25 -3.82 -3.85
CA LEU A 339 -11.45 -2.84 -2.77
C LEU A 339 -10.27 -2.76 -1.81
N THR A 340 -9.63 -3.89 -1.52
CA THR A 340 -8.65 -4.00 -0.43
C THR A 340 -7.21 -4.07 -0.89
N MET A 341 -6.96 -4.44 -2.15
CA MET A 341 -5.65 -4.87 -2.61
C MET A 341 -5.09 -4.15 -3.80
N ASP A 342 -5.50 -2.97 -4.04
CA ASP A 342 -4.70 -2.17 -4.95
C ASP A 342 -3.37 -1.78 -4.26
N THR A 343 -2.48 -2.77 -4.16
CA THR A 343 -1.20 -2.68 -3.45
C THR A 343 -0.35 -1.55 -4.03
N PHE A 344 -0.51 -1.25 -5.32
CA PHE A 344 0.17 -0.17 -6.03
C PHE A 344 -0.41 1.18 -5.66
N ARG A 345 -1.72 1.34 -5.59
CA ARG A 345 -2.35 2.57 -5.12
C ARG A 345 -2.02 2.88 -3.67
N GLU A 346 -1.78 1.86 -2.83
CA GLU A 346 -1.31 2.09 -1.47
C GLU A 346 0.00 2.88 -1.44
N TRP A 347 0.96 2.55 -2.29
CA TRP A 347 2.25 3.23 -2.36
C TRP A 347 2.14 4.64 -2.93
N GLU A 348 1.40 4.81 -4.03
CA GLU A 348 1.18 6.09 -4.68
C GLU A 348 0.47 7.07 -3.76
N TYR A 349 -0.63 6.64 -3.18
CA TYR A 349 -1.42 7.47 -2.29
C TYR A 349 -0.67 7.81 -1.01
N PHE A 350 0.08 6.87 -0.47
CA PHE A 350 0.92 7.15 0.69
C PHE A 350 2.05 8.12 0.37
N ALA A 351 2.74 7.95 -0.75
CA ALA A 351 3.80 8.84 -1.20
C ALA A 351 3.27 10.26 -1.47
N LEU A 352 2.10 10.38 -2.11
CA LEU A 352 1.43 11.65 -2.34
C LEU A 352 1.07 12.35 -1.03
N LEU A 353 0.45 11.64 -0.09
CA LEU A 353 0.09 12.19 1.21
C LEU A 353 1.31 12.56 2.04
N LEU A 354 2.35 11.74 2.02
CA LEU A 354 3.61 12.05 2.69
C LEU A 354 4.26 13.32 2.11
N ALA A 355 4.23 13.48 0.79
CA ALA A 355 4.72 14.70 0.14
C ALA A 355 3.91 15.93 0.56
N VAL A 356 2.57 15.84 0.60
CA VAL A 356 1.69 16.91 1.06
C VAL A 356 1.96 17.25 2.53
N VAL A 357 2.13 16.26 3.39
CA VAL A 357 2.45 16.45 4.82
C VAL A 357 3.79 17.16 5.00
N ILE A 358 4.81 16.70 4.29
CA ILE A 358 6.15 17.32 4.33
C ILE A 358 6.07 18.78 3.84
N PHE A 359 5.35 19.02 2.75
CA PHE A 359 5.17 20.36 2.19
C PHE A 359 4.40 21.29 3.13
N CYS A 360 3.28 20.83 3.70
CA CYS A 360 2.48 21.61 4.67
C CYS A 360 3.30 21.92 5.93
N THR A 361 4.09 20.98 6.42
CA THR A 361 4.96 21.21 7.59
C THR A 361 6.02 22.26 7.30
N CYS A 362 6.57 22.26 6.07
CA CYS A 362 7.53 23.25 5.63
C CYS A 362 6.92 24.66 5.54
N LEU A 363 5.71 24.78 4.98
CA LEU A 363 5.01 26.06 4.87
C LEU A 363 4.72 26.70 6.24
N LEU A 364 4.26 25.91 7.21
CA LEU A 364 4.03 26.39 8.57
C LEU A 364 5.30 26.93 9.21
N TYR A 365 6.43 26.24 8.99
CA TYR A 365 7.71 26.68 9.53
C TYR A 365 8.26 27.96 8.87
N THR A 366 8.04 28.15 7.56
CA THR A 366 8.54 29.34 6.84
C THR A 366 7.71 30.58 7.13
N SER A 367 6.40 30.47 7.41
CA SER A 367 5.56 31.58 7.81
C SER A 367 5.94 32.12 9.20
N ASP A 368 6.18 31.23 10.17
CA ASP A 368 6.62 31.63 11.52
C ASP A 368 8.00 32.32 11.50
N ALA A 369 8.91 31.86 10.62
CA ALA A 369 10.24 32.49 10.48
C ALA A 369 10.20 33.88 9.78
N ALA A 370 9.15 34.14 8.99
CA ALA A 370 8.95 35.46 8.36
C ALA A 370 8.40 36.48 9.36
N ASP A 371 7.46 36.06 10.24
CA ASP A 371 6.88 36.89 11.27
C ASP A 371 7.93 37.29 12.34
N ASP A 372 8.86 36.38 12.68
CA ASP A 372 9.99 36.68 13.59
C ASP A 372 11.02 37.65 12.97
N GLY A 373 11.11 37.74 11.63
CA GLY A 373 12.00 38.64 10.92
C GLY A 373 11.50 40.10 10.84
N GLU A 374 10.18 40.34 10.90
CA GLU A 374 9.60 41.66 10.87
C GLU A 374 9.56 42.37 12.27
N SER A 375 9.86 41.62 13.33
CA SER A 375 9.88 42.18 14.70
C SER A 375 11.24 42.76 15.13
N VAL A 376 12.18 42.95 14.23
CA VAL A 376 13.58 43.42 14.51
C VAL A 376 13.94 44.66 13.69
N ASP A 377 12.98 45.51 13.37
CA ASP A 377 13.26 46.91 12.91
C ASP A 377 12.68 47.95 13.86
#